data_b1ff51076949925a5758ee0579e72b8c
#
_entry.id   b1ff51076949925a5758ee0579e72b8c
#
_cell.length_a   1.000
_cell.length_b   1.000
_cell.length_c   1.000
_cell.angle_alpha   90.00
_cell.angle_beta   90.00
_cell.angle_gamma   90.00
#
_symmetry.space_group_name_H-M   'P 1'
#
loop_
_entity.id
_entity.type
_entity.pdbx_description
1 polymer ?
#
loop_
_entity_poly.entity_id
_entity_poly.type
_entity_poly.pdbx_seq_one_letter_code
_entity_poly.pdbx_strand_id
1 'polypeptide(L)'
;STTGESSSTSGGNEWRHFVVPFDGYLDQVVVRSEEACGSTIVGLHKSSTGTELPNTTASTTVTVDMTTDDTAYKFDFTSSNTFSAGDIIAISFDPTNDANDTNATTILVYDGSQGV
;
A
#
# COMPACT_ATOMS: atom_id res chain seq x y z
N SER A 1 -0.52 -7.83 -14.36
CA SER A 1 -0.72 -7.18 -13.08
C SER A 1 -1.64 -8.00 -12.20
N THR A 2 -1.52 -7.78 -10.94
CA THR A 2 -2.31 -8.48 -9.93
C THR A 2 -2.84 -7.48 -8.92
N THR A 3 -4.04 -7.75 -8.41
CA THR A 3 -4.69 -6.90 -7.43
C THR A 3 -4.79 -7.62 -6.10
N GLY A 4 -4.38 -6.97 -5.04
CA GLY A 4 -4.61 -7.42 -3.68
C GLY A 4 -5.53 -6.45 -2.96
N GLU A 5 -6.24 -6.95 -1.98
CA GLU A 5 -7.16 -6.16 -1.19
C GLU A 5 -6.82 -6.22 0.29
N SER A 6 -7.04 -5.14 0.96
CA SER A 6 -6.97 -5.08 2.42
C SER A 6 -7.93 -4.03 2.94
N SER A 7 -8.19 -4.08 4.23
CA SER A 7 -9.07 -3.12 4.88
C SER A 7 -8.49 -2.69 6.21
N SER A 8 -8.84 -1.47 6.61
CA SER A 8 -8.49 -0.91 7.89
C SER A 8 -9.65 -0.08 8.40
N THR A 9 -9.84 -0.05 9.69
CA THR A 9 -10.93 0.72 10.28
C THR A 9 -10.50 2.09 10.76
N SER A 10 -9.25 2.26 11.11
CA SER A 10 -8.74 3.55 11.59
C SER A 10 -7.25 3.51 11.79
N GLY A 11 -6.67 4.69 11.86
CA GLY A 11 -5.31 4.90 12.29
C GLY A 11 -4.26 4.60 11.24
N GLY A 12 -3.03 4.91 11.56
CA GLY A 12 -1.88 4.78 10.70
C GLY A 12 -1.20 3.44 10.86
N ASN A 13 -1.82 2.39 10.39
CA ASN A 13 -1.28 1.05 10.51
C ASN A 13 -0.95 0.46 9.16
N GLU A 14 -0.06 -0.52 9.18
CA GLU A 14 0.15 -1.37 8.02
C GLU A 14 -1.08 -2.25 7.83
N TRP A 15 -1.46 -2.43 6.58
CA TRP A 15 -2.43 -3.45 6.24
C TRP A 15 -1.72 -4.82 6.21
N ARG A 16 -2.11 -5.71 5.35
CA ARG A 16 -1.59 -7.06 5.38
C ARG A 16 -0.18 -7.16 4.81
N HIS A 17 0.60 -8.06 5.40
CA HIS A 17 1.89 -8.45 4.86
C HIS A 17 1.70 -9.62 3.91
N PHE A 18 2.44 -9.64 2.81
CA PHE A 18 2.45 -10.80 1.93
C PHE A 18 3.75 -10.90 1.16
N VAL A 19 4.05 -12.12 0.73
CA VAL A 19 5.24 -12.41 -0.05
C VAL A 19 4.91 -12.23 -1.53
N VAL A 20 5.71 -11.44 -2.24
CA VAL A 20 5.52 -11.26 -3.67
C VAL A 20 6.20 -12.40 -4.44
N PRO A 21 5.50 -13.07 -5.37
CA PRO A 21 6.05 -14.23 -6.07
C PRO A 21 6.98 -13.88 -7.22
N PHE A 22 6.98 -12.64 -7.69
CA PHE A 22 7.73 -12.17 -8.85
C PHE A 22 8.35 -10.82 -8.57
N ASP A 23 9.39 -10.48 -9.32
CA ASP A 23 9.86 -9.10 -9.39
C ASP A 23 8.74 -8.22 -9.94
N GLY A 24 8.71 -6.98 -9.50
CA GLY A 24 7.69 -6.05 -9.98
C GLY A 24 7.70 -4.73 -9.24
N TYR A 25 6.56 -4.05 -9.29
CA TYR A 25 6.41 -2.77 -8.60
C TYR A 25 4.97 -2.54 -8.16
N LEU A 26 4.84 -1.67 -7.16
CA LEU A 26 3.57 -1.14 -6.73
C LEU A 26 3.17 -0.01 -7.68
N ASP A 27 2.05 -0.18 -8.37
CA ASP A 27 1.55 0.80 -9.32
C ASP A 27 0.64 1.83 -8.65
N GLN A 28 -0.36 1.35 -7.93
CA GLN A 28 -1.39 2.22 -7.39
C GLN A 28 -2.04 1.59 -6.17
N VAL A 29 -2.44 2.43 -5.23
CA VAL A 29 -3.36 2.05 -4.16
C VAL A 29 -4.60 2.93 -4.29
N VAL A 30 -5.77 2.32 -4.33
CA VAL A 30 -7.04 3.04 -4.38
C VAL A 30 -7.70 2.88 -3.01
N VAL A 31 -8.02 4.00 -2.38
CA VAL A 31 -8.56 4.02 -1.02
C VAL A 31 -9.91 4.73 -1.01
N ARG A 32 -10.87 4.14 -0.33
CA ARG A 32 -12.15 4.77 -0.07
C ARG A 32 -12.46 4.63 1.41
N SER A 33 -12.83 5.72 2.05
CA SER A 33 -13.24 5.76 3.45
C SER A 33 -14.63 6.38 3.59
N GLU A 34 -15.37 5.93 4.59
CA GLU A 34 -16.65 6.55 4.94
C GLU A 34 -16.47 7.97 5.46
N GLU A 35 -15.32 8.26 6.07
CA GLU A 35 -14.99 9.59 6.57
C GLU A 35 -13.94 10.26 5.70
N ALA A 36 -14.02 11.59 5.61
CA ALA A 36 -12.98 12.39 4.96
C ALA A 36 -11.70 12.34 5.80
N CYS A 37 -10.68 11.69 5.30
CA CYS A 37 -9.44 11.44 6.05
C CYS A 37 -8.48 12.63 6.07
N GLY A 38 -8.69 13.64 5.23
CA GLY A 38 -7.77 14.73 5.06
C GLY A 38 -6.49 14.31 4.37
N SER A 39 -5.40 15.00 4.63
CA SER A 39 -4.10 14.66 4.07
C SER A 39 -3.70 13.26 4.55
N THR A 40 -3.54 12.35 3.62
CA THR A 40 -3.33 10.93 3.90
C THR A 40 -2.07 10.44 3.20
N ILE A 41 -1.25 9.71 3.93
CA ILE A 41 0.01 9.16 3.41
C ILE A 41 -0.14 7.65 3.29
N VAL A 42 0.12 7.13 2.10
CA VAL A 42 0.20 5.69 1.83
C VAL A 42 1.64 5.35 1.50
N GLY A 43 2.17 4.31 2.10
CA GLY A 43 3.57 3.91 1.93
C GLY A 43 3.73 2.46 1.54
N LEU A 44 4.81 2.17 0.82
CA LEU A 44 5.26 0.81 0.52
C LEU A 44 6.38 0.45 1.48
N HIS A 45 6.22 -0.65 2.19
CA HIS A 45 7.21 -1.22 3.08
C HIS A 45 7.64 -2.58 2.55
N LYS A 46 8.91 -2.92 2.66
CA LYS A 46 9.39 -4.22 2.21
C LYS A 46 10.54 -4.73 3.06
N SER A 47 10.73 -6.05 3.05
CA SER A 47 11.89 -6.71 3.63
C SER A 47 12.37 -7.78 2.65
N SER A 48 13.66 -7.76 2.37
CA SER A 48 14.31 -8.74 1.49
C SER A 48 15.08 -9.82 2.26
N THR A 49 15.14 -9.71 3.57
CA THR A 49 15.97 -10.62 4.38
C THR A 49 15.19 -11.17 5.56
N GLY A 50 15.07 -12.45 5.62
CA GLY A 50 14.87 -13.34 6.75
C GLY A 50 13.86 -13.04 7.84
N THR A 51 13.20 -11.93 7.82
CA THR A 51 12.23 -11.55 8.86
C THR A 51 10.82 -11.53 8.30
N GLU A 52 9.86 -11.64 9.20
CA GLU A 52 8.45 -11.64 8.81
C GLU A 52 7.89 -10.24 8.61
N LEU A 53 8.61 -9.22 9.05
CA LEU A 53 8.08 -7.86 9.03
C LEU A 53 8.85 -6.97 8.06
N PRO A 54 8.16 -6.20 7.24
CA PRO A 54 8.79 -5.17 6.43
C PRO A 54 9.44 -4.10 7.30
N ASN A 55 10.32 -3.32 6.70
CA ASN A 55 10.94 -2.20 7.37
C ASN A 55 9.88 -1.21 7.83
N THR A 56 10.09 -0.62 9.01
CA THR A 56 9.19 0.41 9.53
C THR A 56 9.24 1.70 8.71
N THR A 57 10.38 1.96 8.06
CA THR A 57 10.51 3.10 7.16
C THR A 57 10.06 2.69 5.76
N ALA A 58 9.14 3.44 5.19
CA ALA A 58 8.65 3.17 3.84
C ALA A 58 9.75 3.40 2.79
N SER A 59 9.76 2.55 1.77
CA SER A 59 10.64 2.74 0.59
C SER A 59 10.19 3.96 -0.20
N THR A 60 8.91 4.22 -0.24
CA THR A 60 8.31 5.37 -0.91
C THR A 60 6.95 5.65 -0.30
N THR A 61 6.53 6.90 -0.36
CA THR A 61 5.21 7.32 0.09
C THR A 61 4.55 8.22 -0.94
N VAL A 62 3.23 8.22 -0.94
CA VAL A 62 2.42 9.15 -1.73
C VAL A 62 1.39 9.78 -0.79
N THR A 63 1.22 11.09 -0.90
CA THR A 63 0.27 11.84 -0.10
C THR A 63 -0.85 12.36 -0.99
N VAL A 64 -2.08 12.11 -0.58
CA VAL A 64 -3.28 12.61 -1.25
C VAL A 64 -4.21 13.20 -0.18
N ASP A 65 -4.80 14.34 -0.47
CA ASP A 65 -5.79 14.94 0.41
C ASP A 65 -7.17 14.32 0.15
N MET A 66 -7.60 13.46 1.04
CA MET A 66 -8.89 12.77 0.97
C MET A 66 -9.95 13.68 1.59
N THR A 67 -10.38 14.68 0.83
CA THR A 67 -11.23 15.77 1.32
C THR A 67 -12.70 15.41 1.45
N THR A 68 -13.15 14.37 0.78
CA THR A 68 -14.57 14.03 0.67
C THR A 68 -14.82 12.60 1.12
N ASP A 69 -15.80 12.42 1.98
CA ASP A 69 -16.23 11.10 2.42
C ASP A 69 -16.82 10.29 1.25
N ASP A 70 -16.83 8.98 1.39
CA ASP A 70 -17.42 8.05 0.41
C ASP A 70 -16.91 8.22 -1.02
N THR A 71 -15.66 8.65 -1.16
CA THR A 71 -15.04 8.92 -2.46
C THR A 71 -13.74 8.15 -2.58
N ALA A 72 -13.53 7.49 -3.72
CA ALA A 72 -12.29 6.76 -3.99
C ALA A 72 -11.19 7.73 -4.40
N TYR A 73 -10.01 7.56 -3.79
CA TYR A 73 -8.81 8.33 -4.09
C TYR A 73 -7.70 7.41 -4.55
N LYS A 74 -6.94 7.87 -5.54
CA LYS A 74 -5.84 7.11 -6.12
C LYS A 74 -4.52 7.64 -5.59
N PHE A 75 -3.70 6.70 -5.14
CA PHE A 75 -2.32 6.96 -4.73
C PHE A 75 -1.43 6.32 -5.78
N ASP A 76 -0.87 7.13 -6.68
CA ASP A 76 -0.06 6.66 -7.80
C ASP A 76 1.41 6.63 -7.39
N PHE A 77 2.06 5.49 -7.56
CA PHE A 77 3.46 5.29 -7.19
C PHE A 77 4.31 5.25 -8.45
N THR A 78 5.32 6.11 -8.52
CA THR A 78 6.13 6.29 -9.74
C THR A 78 7.62 6.13 -9.54
N SER A 79 8.10 6.07 -8.30
CA SER A 79 9.52 5.94 -8.02
C SER A 79 9.76 5.20 -6.69
N SER A 80 10.88 4.49 -6.60
CA SER A 80 11.26 3.71 -5.41
C SER A 80 10.19 2.73 -4.97
N ASN A 81 9.41 2.23 -5.92
CA ASN A 81 8.23 1.41 -5.71
C ASN A 81 8.42 -0.04 -6.16
N THR A 82 9.66 -0.46 -6.38
CA THR A 82 9.96 -1.82 -6.86
C THR A 82 10.14 -2.80 -5.70
N PHE A 83 9.95 -4.07 -6.02
CA PHE A 83 10.24 -5.19 -5.13
C PHE A 83 10.82 -6.36 -5.93
N SER A 84 11.41 -7.30 -5.23
CA SER A 84 11.98 -8.50 -5.82
C SER A 84 11.20 -9.73 -5.38
N ALA A 85 11.18 -10.74 -6.24
CA ALA A 85 10.54 -12.02 -5.94
C ALA A 85 11.01 -12.54 -4.57
N GLY A 86 10.07 -12.93 -3.72
CA GLY A 86 10.35 -13.40 -2.37
C GLY A 86 10.36 -12.33 -1.30
N ASP A 87 10.32 -11.06 -1.66
CA ASP A 87 10.20 -9.99 -0.66
C ASP A 87 8.86 -10.08 0.07
N ILE A 88 8.87 -9.69 1.34
CA ILE A 88 7.64 -9.44 2.09
C ILE A 88 7.33 -7.96 1.95
N ILE A 89 6.12 -7.64 1.53
CA ILE A 89 5.70 -6.24 1.41
C ILE A 89 4.47 -5.96 2.26
N ALA A 90 4.31 -4.70 2.61
CA ALA A 90 3.13 -4.18 3.28
C ALA A 90 2.83 -2.77 2.81
N ILE A 91 1.59 -2.38 2.95
CA ILE A 91 1.14 -1.03 2.63
C ILE A 91 0.73 -0.36 3.95
N SER A 92 1.25 0.82 4.20
CA SER A 92 0.86 1.63 5.35
C SER A 92 -0.16 2.70 4.94
N PHE A 93 -1.00 3.06 5.89
CA PHE A 93 -2.05 4.05 5.71
C PHE A 93 -2.05 4.97 6.92
N ASP A 94 -1.81 6.25 6.68
CA ASP A 94 -1.68 7.26 7.73
C ASP A 94 -2.54 8.49 7.41
N PRO A 95 -3.81 8.49 7.84
CA PRO A 95 -4.70 9.62 7.64
C PRO A 95 -4.47 10.70 8.68
N THR A 96 -4.78 11.95 8.35
CA THR A 96 -4.78 13.05 9.31
C THR A 96 -5.97 12.94 10.27
N ASN A 97 -7.13 12.63 9.72
CA ASN A 97 -8.35 12.42 10.49
C ASN A 97 -8.65 10.93 10.58
N ASP A 98 -9.39 10.52 11.59
CA ASP A 98 -9.74 9.12 11.76
C ASP A 98 -10.51 8.61 10.54
N ALA A 99 -10.04 7.49 10.01
CA ALA A 99 -10.73 6.78 8.96
C ALA A 99 -11.81 5.88 9.57
N ASN A 100 -12.87 5.64 8.81
CA ASN A 100 -13.95 4.77 9.22
C ASN A 100 -14.43 3.95 8.03
N ASP A 101 -14.62 2.65 8.24
CA ASP A 101 -15.03 1.72 7.18
C ASP A 101 -14.23 1.94 5.90
N THR A 102 -12.92 1.75 6.02
CA THR A 102 -11.97 2.04 4.94
C THR A 102 -11.58 0.76 4.22
N ASN A 103 -11.65 0.82 2.90
CA ASN A 103 -11.19 -0.26 2.03
C ASN A 103 -10.13 0.26 1.06
N ALA A 104 -9.21 -0.62 0.71
CA ALA A 104 -8.17 -0.30 -0.24
C ALA A 104 -7.94 -1.45 -1.21
N THR A 105 -7.62 -1.09 -2.43
CA THR A 105 -7.17 -2.03 -3.46
C THR A 105 -5.76 -1.68 -3.84
N THR A 106 -4.87 -2.67 -3.75
CA THR A 106 -3.47 -2.53 -4.10
C THR A 106 -3.23 -3.14 -5.47
N ILE A 107 -2.68 -2.36 -6.38
CA ILE A 107 -2.41 -2.81 -7.74
C ILE A 107 -0.91 -3.00 -7.91
N LEU A 108 -0.52 -4.26 -8.12
CA LEU A 108 0.86 -4.66 -8.35
C LEU A 108 1.05 -5.05 -9.81
N VAL A 109 2.20 -4.73 -10.37
CA VAL A 109 2.60 -5.17 -11.70
C VAL A 109 3.79 -6.11 -11.54
N TYR A 110 3.66 -7.32 -12.03
CA TYR A 110 4.69 -8.35 -11.93
C TYR A 110 5.40 -8.58 -13.25
N ASP A 111 6.70 -8.84 -13.16
CA ASP A 111 7.47 -9.42 -14.26
C ASP A 111 7.44 -10.95 -14.10
N GLY A 112 6.62 -11.61 -14.87
CA GLY A 112 6.43 -13.06 -14.77
C GLY A 112 7.62 -13.91 -15.17
N SER A 113 8.70 -13.30 -15.71
CA SER A 113 9.93 -14.02 -16.02
C SER A 113 10.82 -14.20 -14.80
N GLN A 114 10.53 -13.54 -13.68
CA GLN A 114 11.38 -13.45 -12.49
C GLN A 114 10.63 -13.98 -11.26
N GLY A 115 10.32 -15.25 -11.25
CA GLY A 115 9.61 -15.85 -10.13
C GLY A 115 10.51 -16.33 -9.00
N VAL A 116 9.92 -16.54 -7.81
CA VAL A 116 10.60 -17.21 -6.71
C VAL A 116 10.71 -18.71 -6.96
#